data_0e627d7429c8e4e8aa69bf8c1f3aa776
#
_entry.id   0e627d7429c8e4e8aa69bf8c1f3aa776
#
_cell.length_a   1.000
_cell.length_b   1.000
_cell.length_c   1.000
_cell.angle_alpha   90.00
_cell.angle_beta   90.00
_cell.angle_gamma   90.00
#
_symmetry.space_group_name_H-M   'P 1'
#
loop_
_entity.id
_entity.type
_entity.pdbx_description
1 polymer ?
#
loop_
_entity_poly.entity_id
_entity_poly.type
_entity_poly.pdbx_seq_one_letter_code
_entity_poly.pdbx_strand_id
1 'polypeptide(L)'
;MTWLLWLGGVFGAVIVIALGLRVVGANHWAELIRTHTSQLESGRVDVDGSAQSRLPSSARSPARFDARELEGLPAPVQRYFRAVLKEGQPIIAAATIEMAGKINMSASAEQWKPFTSHQRVVTSLNGSRPGFLWNAQVNMFPGVPARVEDSYIAGQGQLIAKLFGLFTVAEARGGGGELARGEFMRYFAEAVWYPTALLPSQGVQWQAVDDASANATIVDGPITLTLLFRFNEAGLIASVRAESRGAGVGKDMVMLPWECSLSDYQSHDGMLIGMTGEVAWVRPGGRKAYFVGHVKKLSYEFSP
;
A
#
# COMPACT_ATOMS: atom_id res chain seq x y z
N MET A 1 -11.51 4.94 56.33
CA MET A 1 -10.46 3.99 55.83
C MET A 1 -11.01 2.93 54.85
N THR A 2 -12.21 2.45 55.03
CA THR A 2 -12.86 1.41 54.19
C THR A 2 -13.14 1.84 52.73
N TRP A 3 -13.53 3.09 52.48
CA TRP A 3 -13.81 3.58 51.11
C TRP A 3 -12.56 3.69 50.21
N LEU A 4 -11.38 3.95 50.79
CA LEU A 4 -10.11 3.94 50.05
C LEU A 4 -9.74 2.52 49.56
N LEU A 5 -10.03 1.51 50.36
CA LEU A 5 -9.86 0.10 49.95
C LEU A 5 -10.83 -0.29 48.87
N TRP A 6 -12.06 0.20 48.88
CA TRP A 6 -13.04 -0.01 47.82
C TRP A 6 -12.65 0.66 46.54
N LEU A 7 -12.15 1.92 46.58
CA LEU A 7 -11.65 2.61 45.42
C LEU A 7 -10.41 1.90 44.82
N GLY A 8 -9.51 1.41 45.64
CA GLY A 8 -8.36 0.63 45.20
C GLY A 8 -8.76 -0.68 44.54
N GLY A 9 -9.75 -1.37 45.08
CA GLY A 9 -10.30 -2.61 44.50
C GLY A 9 -10.98 -2.37 43.14
N VAL A 10 -11.82 -1.34 43.02
CA VAL A 10 -12.47 -0.96 41.77
C VAL A 10 -11.44 -0.56 40.72
N PHE A 11 -10.44 0.24 41.07
CA PHE A 11 -9.36 0.66 40.16
C PHE A 11 -8.54 -0.55 39.70
N GLY A 12 -8.20 -1.46 40.60
CA GLY A 12 -7.52 -2.71 40.27
C GLY A 12 -8.32 -3.58 39.30
N ALA A 13 -9.62 -3.73 39.55
CA ALA A 13 -10.53 -4.49 38.68
C ALA A 13 -10.61 -3.87 37.26
N VAL A 14 -10.70 -2.54 37.15
CA VAL A 14 -10.73 -1.83 35.87
C VAL A 14 -9.42 -2.05 35.08
N ILE A 15 -8.28 -2.02 35.75
CA ILE A 15 -6.99 -2.31 35.12
C ILE A 15 -6.93 -3.74 34.57
N VAL A 16 -7.36 -4.71 35.38
CA VAL A 16 -7.36 -6.14 34.98
C VAL A 16 -8.28 -6.36 33.79
N ILE A 17 -9.48 -5.77 33.79
CA ILE A 17 -10.41 -5.83 32.65
C ILE A 17 -9.80 -5.19 31.42
N ALA A 18 -9.21 -4.01 31.54
CA ALA A 18 -8.57 -3.31 30.41
C ALA A 18 -7.40 -4.12 29.82
N LEU A 19 -6.58 -4.75 30.65
CA LEU A 19 -5.50 -5.64 30.20
C LEU A 19 -6.06 -6.90 29.53
N GLY A 20 -7.11 -7.50 30.09
CA GLY A 20 -7.79 -8.65 29.50
C GLY A 20 -8.35 -8.34 28.11
N LEU A 21 -9.05 -7.21 27.97
CA LEU A 21 -9.58 -6.74 26.66
C LEU A 21 -8.45 -6.51 25.65
N ARG A 22 -7.32 -5.96 26.08
CA ARG A 22 -6.15 -5.77 25.18
C ARG A 22 -5.58 -7.10 24.67
N VAL A 23 -5.45 -8.10 25.55
CA VAL A 23 -4.92 -9.41 25.15
C VAL A 23 -5.89 -10.13 24.22
N VAL A 24 -7.17 -10.17 24.57
CA VAL A 24 -8.22 -10.78 23.72
C VAL A 24 -8.30 -10.08 22.37
N GLY A 25 -8.29 -8.75 22.36
CA GLY A 25 -8.33 -7.97 21.13
C GLY A 25 -7.09 -8.14 20.26
N ALA A 26 -5.91 -8.21 20.86
CA ALA A 26 -4.68 -8.47 20.14
C ALA A 26 -4.69 -9.85 19.45
N ASN A 27 -5.18 -10.88 20.15
CA ASN A 27 -5.29 -12.23 19.60
C ASN A 27 -6.32 -12.31 18.47
N HIS A 28 -7.50 -11.72 18.68
CA HIS A 28 -8.55 -11.66 17.65
C HIS A 28 -8.06 -10.91 16.38
N TRP A 29 -7.39 -9.79 16.57
CA TRP A 29 -6.79 -9.03 15.47
C TRP A 29 -5.71 -9.82 14.75
N ALA A 30 -4.82 -10.47 15.48
CA ALA A 30 -3.76 -11.29 14.91
C ALA A 30 -4.31 -12.45 14.07
N GLU A 31 -5.41 -13.07 14.49
CA GLU A 31 -6.11 -14.12 13.74
C GLU A 31 -6.67 -13.58 12.42
N LEU A 32 -7.36 -12.43 12.46
CA LEU A 32 -7.89 -11.76 11.28
C LEU A 32 -6.78 -11.45 10.27
N ILE A 33 -5.70 -10.83 10.71
CA ILE A 33 -4.55 -10.49 9.85
C ILE A 33 -3.91 -11.76 9.27
N ARG A 34 -3.78 -12.83 10.06
CA ARG A 34 -3.22 -14.11 9.60
C ARG A 34 -4.08 -14.73 8.49
N THR A 35 -5.40 -14.70 8.66
CA THR A 35 -6.37 -15.19 7.66
C THR A 35 -6.25 -14.41 6.36
N HIS A 36 -6.24 -13.08 6.41
CA HIS A 36 -6.15 -12.26 5.20
C HIS A 36 -4.76 -12.32 4.55
N THR A 37 -3.68 -12.44 5.35
CA THR A 37 -2.34 -12.70 4.81
C THR A 37 -2.30 -14.02 4.05
N SER A 38 -2.90 -15.09 4.60
CA SER A 38 -2.99 -16.38 3.92
C SER A 38 -3.78 -16.28 2.61
N GLN A 39 -4.86 -15.49 2.57
CA GLN A 39 -5.63 -15.23 1.35
C GLN A 39 -4.80 -14.46 0.31
N LEU A 40 -4.03 -13.44 0.72
CA LEU A 40 -3.14 -12.71 -0.17
C LEU A 40 -2.07 -13.64 -0.76
N GLU A 41 -1.40 -14.44 0.08
CA GLU A 41 -0.37 -15.37 -0.36
C GLU A 41 -0.92 -16.49 -1.26
N SER A 42 -2.17 -16.93 -1.08
CA SER A 42 -2.80 -17.93 -1.94
C SER A 42 -3.02 -17.43 -3.38
N GLY A 43 -2.99 -16.11 -3.60
CA GLY A 43 -3.02 -15.49 -4.93
C GLY A 43 -1.69 -15.57 -5.67
N ARG A 44 -0.60 -15.96 -4.99
CA ARG A 44 0.70 -16.20 -5.64
C ARG A 44 0.65 -17.51 -6.43
N VAL A 45 1.16 -17.45 -7.63
CA VAL A 45 1.47 -18.67 -8.37
C VAL A 45 2.76 -19.23 -7.75
N ASP A 46 2.66 -20.41 -7.14
CA ASP A 46 3.83 -21.10 -6.61
C ASP A 46 4.86 -21.29 -7.71
N VAL A 47 6.03 -20.70 -7.50
CA VAL A 47 7.15 -20.74 -8.44
C VAL A 47 7.87 -22.10 -8.38
N ASP A 48 7.32 -23.09 -7.68
CA ASP A 48 7.73 -24.47 -7.80
C ASP A 48 7.53 -24.90 -9.26
N GLY A 49 8.63 -25.26 -9.92
CA GLY A 49 8.78 -25.45 -11.36
C GLY A 49 7.69 -26.24 -12.12
N SER A 50 6.67 -26.73 -11.42
CA SER A 50 5.52 -27.44 -12.00
C SER A 50 4.46 -26.50 -12.59
N ALA A 51 4.26 -25.31 -12.06
CA ALA A 51 3.28 -24.35 -12.60
C ALA A 51 3.88 -23.49 -13.72
N GLN A 52 5.14 -23.11 -13.60
CA GLN A 52 5.87 -22.41 -14.69
C GLN A 52 6.01 -23.25 -15.95
N SER A 53 6.12 -24.57 -15.83
CA SER A 53 6.19 -25.45 -16.99
C SER A 53 4.89 -25.51 -17.81
N ARG A 54 3.77 -25.10 -17.23
CA ARG A 54 2.44 -25.11 -17.89
C ARG A 54 2.12 -23.82 -18.65
N LEU A 55 2.83 -22.72 -18.36
CA LEU A 55 2.66 -21.48 -19.12
C LEU A 55 3.49 -21.55 -20.42
N PRO A 56 2.94 -21.12 -21.57
CA PRO A 56 3.74 -20.91 -22.77
C PRO A 56 4.91 -19.98 -22.45
N SER A 57 6.07 -20.22 -23.06
CA SER A 57 7.27 -19.39 -22.81
C SER A 57 7.02 -17.90 -23.08
N SER A 58 6.10 -17.56 -23.99
CA SER A 58 5.64 -16.20 -24.30
C SER A 58 4.79 -15.55 -23.21
N ALA A 59 4.28 -16.32 -22.23
CA ALA A 59 3.44 -15.85 -21.14
C ALA A 59 4.21 -15.76 -19.80
N ARG A 60 5.51 -16.08 -19.79
CA ARG A 60 6.35 -15.98 -18.58
C ARG A 60 6.93 -14.57 -18.47
N SER A 61 6.74 -13.96 -17.30
CA SER A 61 7.49 -12.75 -16.96
C SER A 61 8.98 -13.09 -16.85
N PRO A 62 9.88 -12.20 -17.30
CA PRO A 62 11.31 -12.40 -17.11
C PRO A 62 11.63 -12.47 -15.61
N ALA A 63 12.59 -13.30 -15.22
CA ALA A 63 13.05 -13.36 -13.84
C ALA A 63 13.92 -12.15 -13.45
N ARG A 64 14.46 -11.45 -14.45
CA ARG A 64 15.38 -10.32 -14.28
C ARG A 64 15.03 -9.21 -15.25
N PHE A 65 15.28 -7.98 -14.81
CA PHE A 65 15.18 -6.78 -15.64
C PHE A 65 16.24 -6.81 -16.76
N ASP A 66 15.78 -6.50 -17.96
CA ASP A 66 16.61 -6.30 -19.17
C ASP A 66 16.32 -4.89 -19.71
N ALA A 67 17.37 -4.06 -19.83
CA ALA A 67 17.20 -2.68 -20.27
C ALA A 67 16.61 -2.54 -21.69
N ARG A 68 16.59 -3.61 -22.49
CA ARG A 68 15.92 -3.64 -23.80
C ARG A 68 14.41 -3.45 -23.69
N GLU A 69 13.79 -3.84 -22.57
CA GLU A 69 12.35 -3.59 -22.39
C GLU A 69 11.98 -2.11 -22.21
N LEU A 70 12.99 -1.23 -22.06
CA LEU A 70 12.78 0.21 -22.01
C LEU A 70 12.69 0.85 -23.41
N GLU A 71 13.03 0.12 -24.45
CA GLU A 71 12.99 0.64 -25.83
C GLU A 71 11.55 1.00 -26.21
N GLY A 72 11.37 2.20 -26.78
CA GLY A 72 10.04 2.71 -27.14
C GLY A 72 9.21 3.29 -26.00
N LEU A 73 9.64 3.17 -24.74
CA LEU A 73 8.97 3.84 -23.63
C LEU A 73 9.16 5.37 -23.67
N PRO A 74 8.26 6.16 -23.05
CA PRO A 74 8.45 7.60 -22.90
C PRO A 74 9.81 7.95 -22.29
N ALA A 75 10.45 9.00 -22.77
CA ALA A 75 11.78 9.40 -22.33
C ALA A 75 11.92 9.57 -20.79
N PRO A 76 10.96 10.20 -20.07
CA PRO A 76 11.04 10.28 -18.60
C PRO A 76 10.98 8.91 -17.93
N VAL A 77 10.21 7.96 -18.46
CA VAL A 77 10.10 6.59 -17.93
C VAL A 77 11.40 5.82 -18.12
N GLN A 78 12.04 5.94 -19.29
CA GLN A 78 13.34 5.35 -19.53
C GLN A 78 14.41 5.91 -18.57
N ARG A 79 14.42 7.24 -18.34
CA ARG A 79 15.33 7.86 -17.36
C ARG A 79 15.11 7.30 -15.95
N TYR A 80 13.84 7.18 -15.54
CA TYR A 80 13.49 6.63 -14.23
C TYR A 80 14.03 5.21 -14.05
N PHE A 81 13.70 4.29 -14.92
CA PHE A 81 14.16 2.90 -14.76
C PHE A 81 15.68 2.77 -14.80
N ARG A 82 16.38 3.53 -15.66
CA ARG A 82 17.85 3.55 -15.67
C ARG A 82 18.46 4.14 -14.40
N ALA A 83 17.76 5.05 -13.71
CA ALA A 83 18.20 5.60 -12.44
C ALA A 83 17.97 4.64 -11.27
N VAL A 84 16.83 3.90 -11.26
CA VAL A 84 16.42 3.12 -10.11
C VAL A 84 16.75 1.63 -10.20
N LEU A 85 16.94 1.06 -11.40
CA LEU A 85 17.24 -0.36 -11.60
C LEU A 85 18.62 -0.55 -12.23
N LYS A 86 19.23 -1.70 -11.98
CA LYS A 86 20.45 -2.15 -12.64
C LYS A 86 20.13 -3.30 -13.59
N GLU A 87 20.91 -3.39 -14.67
CA GLU A 87 20.84 -4.54 -15.59
C GLU A 87 20.95 -5.85 -14.81
N GLY A 88 20.06 -6.80 -15.10
CA GLY A 88 19.99 -8.07 -14.40
C GLY A 88 19.39 -8.01 -13.00
N GLN A 89 18.80 -6.86 -12.58
CA GLN A 89 18.07 -6.75 -11.29
C GLN A 89 16.98 -7.82 -11.23
N PRO A 90 16.95 -8.67 -10.18
CA PRO A 90 15.86 -9.64 -10.02
C PRO A 90 14.50 -8.97 -9.91
N ILE A 91 13.48 -9.56 -10.50
CA ILE A 91 12.10 -9.06 -10.40
C ILE A 91 11.54 -9.36 -9.02
N ILE A 92 10.92 -8.37 -8.41
CA ILE A 92 10.31 -8.47 -7.07
C ILE A 92 8.99 -9.25 -7.21
N ALA A 93 8.90 -10.38 -6.53
CA ALA A 93 7.68 -11.19 -6.43
C ALA A 93 6.79 -10.77 -5.27
N ALA A 94 7.40 -10.32 -4.18
CA ALA A 94 6.70 -9.80 -3.03
C ALA A 94 7.57 -8.82 -2.23
N ALA A 95 6.93 -7.94 -1.45
CA ALA A 95 7.60 -7.00 -0.57
C ALA A 95 6.98 -6.99 0.82
N THR A 96 7.80 -6.69 1.81
CA THR A 96 7.36 -6.38 3.18
C THR A 96 7.87 -5.01 3.55
N ILE A 97 6.96 -4.12 3.98
CA ILE A 97 7.25 -2.71 4.25
C ILE A 97 6.80 -2.37 5.67
N GLU A 98 7.73 -1.98 6.52
CA GLU A 98 7.41 -1.42 7.83
C GLU A 98 7.53 0.11 7.77
N MET A 99 6.49 0.79 8.23
CA MET A 99 6.44 2.25 8.22
C MET A 99 6.08 2.81 9.59
N ALA A 100 6.53 4.03 9.83
CA ALA A 100 6.03 4.88 10.91
C ALA A 100 5.73 6.28 10.35
N GLY A 101 4.73 6.93 10.92
CA GLY A 101 4.32 8.22 10.41
C GLY A 101 3.13 8.80 11.15
N LYS A 102 2.37 9.61 10.45
CA LYS A 102 1.15 10.24 10.98
C LYS A 102 0.04 10.27 9.93
N ILE A 103 -1.20 10.13 10.41
CA ILE A 103 -2.41 10.21 9.60
C ILE A 103 -3.32 11.30 10.16
N ASN A 104 -3.88 12.14 9.29
CA ASN A 104 -4.82 13.17 9.68
C ASN A 104 -6.24 12.59 9.67
N MET A 105 -6.86 12.54 10.85
CA MET A 105 -8.18 11.95 11.05
C MET A 105 -9.33 12.90 10.71
N SER A 106 -9.03 14.17 10.33
CA SER A 106 -10.03 15.17 10.02
C SER A 106 -9.96 15.64 8.57
N ALA A 107 -11.11 15.68 7.91
CA ALA A 107 -11.22 16.24 6.56
C ALA A 107 -11.10 17.78 6.53
N SER A 108 -11.40 18.48 7.65
CA SER A 108 -11.46 19.94 7.74
C SER A 108 -10.41 20.57 8.66
N ALA A 109 -9.90 19.81 9.64
CA ALA A 109 -8.97 20.30 10.64
C ALA A 109 -7.64 19.52 10.62
N GLU A 110 -6.69 19.94 11.44
CA GLU A 110 -5.41 19.25 11.66
C GLU A 110 -5.52 18.35 12.89
N GLN A 111 -5.79 17.06 12.67
CA GLN A 111 -5.92 16.04 13.72
C GLN A 111 -4.99 14.87 13.43
N TRP A 112 -3.69 15.15 13.43
CA TRP A 112 -2.66 14.16 13.15
C TRP A 112 -2.49 13.16 14.30
N LYS A 113 -2.54 11.87 13.97
CA LYS A 113 -2.30 10.77 14.89
C LYS A 113 -1.11 9.95 14.43
N PRO A 114 -0.17 9.61 15.31
CA PRO A 114 0.94 8.76 14.95
C PRO A 114 0.47 7.33 14.68
N PHE A 115 1.11 6.68 13.70
CA PHE A 115 0.89 5.27 13.39
C PHE A 115 2.20 4.53 13.21
N THR A 116 2.12 3.22 13.37
CA THR A 116 3.09 2.24 12.86
C THR A 116 2.35 1.21 12.02
N SER A 117 3.00 0.67 11.00
CA SER A 117 2.37 -0.33 10.15
C SER A 117 3.35 -1.37 9.65
N HIS A 118 2.79 -2.51 9.30
CA HIS A 118 3.43 -3.59 8.57
C HIS A 118 2.58 -3.89 7.35
N GLN A 119 3.17 -3.84 6.16
CA GLN A 119 2.49 -4.11 4.91
C GLN A 119 3.14 -5.27 4.20
N ARG A 120 2.31 -6.17 3.71
CA ARG A 120 2.70 -7.24 2.80
C ARG A 120 2.14 -6.94 1.41
N VAL A 121 2.98 -7.11 0.39
CA VAL A 121 2.63 -6.90 -1.02
C VAL A 121 2.96 -8.14 -1.81
N VAL A 122 2.09 -8.51 -2.75
CA VAL A 122 2.31 -9.53 -3.78
C VAL A 122 2.20 -8.84 -5.14
N THR A 123 3.18 -9.03 -6.02
CA THR A 123 3.18 -8.46 -7.37
C THR A 123 2.50 -9.38 -8.38
N SER A 124 2.24 -8.90 -9.61
CA SER A 124 1.60 -9.67 -10.69
C SER A 124 2.53 -10.64 -11.42
N LEU A 125 3.71 -10.92 -10.84
CA LEU A 125 4.71 -11.79 -11.44
C LEU A 125 4.15 -13.19 -11.78
N ASN A 126 4.40 -13.65 -13.01
CA ASN A 126 4.01 -14.98 -13.51
C ASN A 126 2.51 -15.30 -13.41
N GLY A 127 1.64 -14.30 -13.47
CA GLY A 127 0.19 -14.47 -13.36
C GLY A 127 -0.30 -14.55 -11.90
N SER A 128 0.54 -14.27 -10.92
CA SER A 128 0.10 -14.04 -9.54
C SER A 128 -0.88 -12.86 -9.50
N ARG A 129 -1.89 -12.95 -8.64
CA ARG A 129 -2.85 -11.86 -8.46
C ARG A 129 -2.21 -10.75 -7.62
N PRO A 130 -2.11 -9.53 -8.16
CA PRO A 130 -1.53 -8.42 -7.41
C PRO A 130 -2.37 -8.09 -6.20
N GLY A 131 -1.71 -7.67 -5.12
CA GLY A 131 -2.43 -7.25 -3.93
C GLY A 131 -1.52 -6.80 -2.81
N PHE A 132 -2.16 -6.25 -1.78
CA PHE A 132 -1.48 -5.87 -0.54
C PHE A 132 -2.39 -6.04 0.66
N LEU A 133 -1.77 -6.12 1.82
CA LEU A 133 -2.40 -6.05 3.13
C LEU A 133 -1.57 -5.10 4.01
N TRP A 134 -2.16 -3.98 4.39
CA TRP A 134 -1.60 -2.99 5.30
C TRP A 134 -2.25 -3.15 6.67
N ASN A 135 -1.45 -3.54 7.65
CA ASN A 135 -1.85 -3.70 9.04
C ASN A 135 -1.21 -2.58 9.86
N ALA A 136 -2.02 -1.68 10.37
CA ALA A 136 -1.56 -0.52 11.11
C ALA A 136 -2.11 -0.45 12.55
N GLN A 137 -1.34 0.21 13.39
CA GLN A 137 -1.78 0.70 14.68
C GLN A 137 -1.72 2.21 14.70
N VAL A 138 -2.87 2.85 14.89
CA VAL A 138 -3.02 4.30 15.02
C VAL A 138 -3.27 4.63 16.49
N ASN A 139 -2.45 5.48 17.08
CA ASN A 139 -2.60 5.89 18.47
C ASN A 139 -3.61 7.03 18.59
N MET A 140 -4.88 6.69 18.84
CA MET A 140 -5.98 7.66 18.90
C MET A 140 -5.87 8.57 20.12
N PHE A 141 -5.61 7.97 21.30
CA PHE A 141 -5.35 8.63 22.58
C PHE A 141 -4.29 7.83 23.35
N PRO A 142 -3.66 8.39 24.40
CA PRO A 142 -2.77 7.65 25.26
C PRO A 142 -3.42 6.35 25.76
N GLY A 143 -2.81 5.21 25.40
CA GLY A 143 -3.33 3.91 25.77
C GLY A 143 -4.50 3.36 24.95
N VAL A 144 -5.01 4.08 23.95
CA VAL A 144 -6.17 3.67 23.12
C VAL A 144 -5.72 3.52 21.66
N PRO A 145 -5.21 2.35 21.25
CA PRO A 145 -4.89 2.09 19.86
C PRO A 145 -6.14 1.74 19.04
N ALA A 146 -6.23 2.28 17.83
CA ALA A 146 -7.05 1.72 16.77
C ALA A 146 -6.18 0.79 15.93
N ARG A 147 -6.68 -0.41 15.65
CA ARG A 147 -6.11 -1.34 14.67
C ARG A 147 -6.81 -1.12 13.34
N VAL A 148 -6.04 -0.97 12.29
CA VAL A 148 -6.57 -0.72 10.94
C VAL A 148 -5.96 -1.73 9.99
N GLU A 149 -6.82 -2.38 9.23
CA GLU A 149 -6.45 -3.14 8.05
C GLU A 149 -6.99 -2.42 6.83
N ASP A 150 -6.15 -2.29 5.82
CA ASP A 150 -6.51 -1.79 4.52
C ASP A 150 -5.87 -2.70 3.47
N SER A 151 -6.66 -3.24 2.56
CA SER A 151 -6.17 -4.30 1.69
C SER A 151 -6.85 -4.35 0.33
N TYR A 152 -6.09 -4.86 -0.66
CA TYR A 152 -6.58 -5.32 -1.94
C TYR A 152 -6.16 -6.78 -2.12
N ILE A 153 -7.11 -7.69 -2.09
CA ILE A 153 -6.87 -9.12 -2.17
C ILE A 153 -7.83 -9.74 -3.18
N ALA A 154 -7.29 -10.40 -4.20
CA ALA A 154 -8.08 -11.14 -5.20
C ALA A 154 -9.20 -10.31 -5.86
N GLY A 155 -8.97 -9.02 -6.14
CA GLY A 155 -9.94 -8.11 -6.74
C GLY A 155 -10.94 -7.50 -5.75
N GLN A 156 -10.76 -7.73 -4.45
CA GLN A 156 -11.59 -7.19 -3.37
C GLN A 156 -10.84 -6.09 -2.62
N GLY A 157 -11.45 -4.94 -2.48
CA GLY A 157 -11.00 -3.89 -1.58
C GLY A 157 -11.61 -4.07 -0.18
N GLN A 158 -10.84 -3.81 0.87
CA GLN A 158 -11.31 -3.92 2.25
C GLN A 158 -10.64 -2.89 3.15
N LEU A 159 -11.45 -2.28 4.01
CA LEU A 159 -11.01 -1.45 5.12
C LEU A 159 -11.70 -1.93 6.39
N ILE A 160 -10.93 -2.24 7.43
CA ILE A 160 -11.45 -2.57 8.76
C ILE A 160 -10.70 -1.74 9.79
N ALA A 161 -11.44 -1.04 10.67
CA ALA A 161 -10.85 -0.34 11.80
C ALA A 161 -11.55 -0.77 13.10
N LYS A 162 -10.74 -1.17 14.10
CA LYS A 162 -11.25 -1.61 15.41
C LYS A 162 -10.48 -0.96 16.55
N LEU A 163 -11.19 -0.42 17.54
CA LEU A 163 -10.59 -0.03 18.81
C LEU A 163 -10.19 -1.27 19.60
N PHE A 164 -8.97 -1.27 20.12
CA PHE A 164 -8.36 -2.41 20.84
C PHE A 164 -8.33 -3.72 20.06
N GLY A 165 -8.63 -3.72 18.74
CA GLY A 165 -8.78 -4.91 17.93
C GLY A 165 -10.12 -5.66 18.14
N LEU A 166 -11.07 -5.10 18.88
CA LEU A 166 -12.36 -5.72 19.24
C LEU A 166 -13.56 -4.94 18.70
N PHE A 167 -13.63 -3.65 19.00
CA PHE A 167 -14.80 -2.83 18.72
C PHE A 167 -14.69 -2.22 17.33
N THR A 168 -15.45 -2.71 16.36
CA THR A 168 -15.48 -2.20 14.99
C THR A 168 -15.97 -0.75 14.98
N VAL A 169 -15.17 0.16 14.45
CA VAL A 169 -15.51 1.59 14.27
C VAL A 169 -15.69 1.95 12.80
N ALA A 170 -15.08 1.18 11.89
CA ALA A 170 -15.34 1.27 10.46
C ALA A 170 -15.11 -0.10 9.82
N GLU A 171 -15.95 -0.44 8.87
CA GLU A 171 -15.78 -1.63 8.03
C GLU A 171 -16.39 -1.36 6.65
N ALA A 172 -15.63 -1.63 5.60
CA ALA A 172 -16.07 -1.60 4.22
C ALA A 172 -15.42 -2.75 3.46
N ARG A 173 -16.19 -3.44 2.62
CA ARG A 173 -15.71 -4.52 1.73
C ARG A 173 -16.43 -4.43 0.40
N GLY A 174 -15.72 -4.69 -0.69
CA GLY A 174 -16.35 -4.75 -2.01
C GLY A 174 -15.40 -5.13 -3.12
N GLY A 175 -15.92 -5.86 -4.10
CA GLY A 175 -15.24 -6.20 -5.35
C GLY A 175 -15.88 -5.47 -6.53
N GLY A 176 -15.06 -5.05 -7.51
CA GLY A 176 -15.53 -4.41 -8.75
C GLY A 176 -16.06 -2.98 -8.62
N GLY A 177 -16.22 -2.44 -7.40
CA GLY A 177 -16.70 -1.06 -7.14
C GLY A 177 -15.58 -0.08 -6.79
N GLU A 178 -15.97 1.13 -6.37
CA GLU A 178 -15.02 2.22 -6.07
C GLU A 178 -14.06 1.88 -4.92
N LEU A 179 -14.44 1.04 -3.96
CA LEU A 179 -13.55 0.60 -2.90
C LEU A 179 -12.42 -0.26 -3.49
N ALA A 180 -12.73 -1.32 -4.22
CA ALA A 180 -11.74 -2.18 -4.86
C ALA A 180 -10.86 -1.38 -5.83
N ARG A 181 -11.46 -0.47 -6.60
CA ARG A 181 -10.76 0.42 -7.50
C ARG A 181 -9.80 1.35 -6.74
N GLY A 182 -10.23 1.92 -5.61
CA GLY A 182 -9.42 2.79 -4.75
C GLY A 182 -8.23 2.05 -4.11
N GLU A 183 -8.44 0.80 -3.66
CA GLU A 183 -7.36 0.01 -3.08
C GLU A 183 -6.37 -0.50 -4.15
N PHE A 184 -6.85 -0.92 -5.31
CA PHE A 184 -5.95 -1.25 -6.42
C PHE A 184 -5.16 -0.03 -6.91
N MET A 185 -5.76 1.17 -6.87
CA MET A 185 -5.08 2.43 -7.16
C MET A 185 -3.95 2.71 -6.15
N ARG A 186 -4.18 2.43 -4.86
CA ARG A 186 -3.16 2.51 -3.82
C ARG A 186 -2.02 1.53 -4.10
N TYR A 187 -2.33 0.26 -4.35
CA TYR A 187 -1.35 -0.75 -4.75
C TYR A 187 -0.45 -0.24 -5.90
N PHE A 188 -1.07 0.33 -6.94
CA PHE A 188 -0.33 0.78 -8.12
C PHE A 188 0.53 2.03 -7.85
N ALA A 189 0.04 2.99 -7.09
CA ALA A 189 0.83 4.15 -6.70
C ALA A 189 1.99 3.79 -5.77
N GLU A 190 1.82 2.80 -4.89
CA GLU A 190 2.85 2.29 -3.98
C GLU A 190 3.89 1.40 -4.66
N ALA A 191 3.71 1.05 -5.95
CA ALA A 191 4.70 0.29 -6.72
C ALA A 191 6.06 1.01 -6.86
N VAL A 192 6.14 2.27 -6.50
CA VAL A 192 7.39 3.02 -6.32
C VAL A 192 8.31 2.42 -5.24
N TRP A 193 7.76 1.66 -4.29
CA TRP A 193 8.53 0.92 -3.27
C TRP A 193 8.92 -0.50 -3.72
N TYR A 194 8.37 -0.99 -4.82
CA TYR A 194 8.71 -2.26 -5.47
C TYR A 194 8.77 -2.07 -6.99
N PRO A 195 9.75 -1.27 -7.47
CA PRO A 195 9.71 -0.60 -8.79
C PRO A 195 9.72 -1.55 -9.98
N THR A 196 10.17 -2.79 -9.82
CA THR A 196 10.09 -3.77 -10.92
C THR A 196 8.63 -4.08 -11.31
N ALA A 197 7.65 -3.89 -10.40
CA ALA A 197 6.23 -4.05 -10.70
C ALA A 197 5.68 -2.97 -11.65
N LEU A 198 6.44 -1.89 -11.90
CA LEU A 198 6.10 -0.85 -12.88
C LEU A 198 6.61 -1.14 -14.29
N LEU A 199 7.37 -2.22 -14.50
CA LEU A 199 7.92 -2.60 -15.80
C LEU A 199 6.83 -3.08 -16.78
N PRO A 200 7.03 -2.87 -18.09
CA PRO A 200 6.14 -3.40 -19.11
C PRO A 200 5.96 -4.92 -19.03
N SER A 201 7.03 -5.65 -18.74
CA SER A 201 7.00 -7.10 -18.52
C SER A 201 6.08 -7.54 -17.37
N GLN A 202 5.68 -6.63 -16.49
CA GLN A 202 4.71 -6.87 -15.41
C GLN A 202 3.30 -6.38 -15.76
N GLY A 203 3.05 -6.02 -17.03
CA GLY A 203 1.75 -5.64 -17.55
C GLY A 203 1.45 -4.14 -17.50
N VAL A 204 2.39 -3.29 -17.12
CA VAL A 204 2.20 -1.84 -17.11
C VAL A 204 2.43 -1.24 -18.50
N GLN A 205 1.47 -0.47 -18.96
CA GLN A 205 1.55 0.26 -20.23
C GLN A 205 1.83 1.74 -19.95
N TRP A 206 2.86 2.29 -20.63
CA TRP A 206 3.27 3.68 -20.44
C TRP A 206 2.96 4.52 -21.68
N GLN A 207 2.40 5.71 -21.46
CA GLN A 207 2.10 6.69 -22.50
C GLN A 207 2.68 8.05 -22.14
N ALA A 208 3.39 8.67 -23.08
CA ALA A 208 3.97 10.00 -22.89
C ALA A 208 2.89 11.06 -22.67
N VAL A 209 3.13 11.98 -21.75
CA VAL A 209 2.35 13.20 -21.55
C VAL A 209 3.20 14.41 -21.91
N ASP A 210 4.38 14.53 -21.31
CA ASP A 210 5.39 15.55 -21.58
C ASP A 210 6.79 15.05 -21.21
N ASP A 211 7.80 15.94 -21.22
CA ASP A 211 9.20 15.58 -20.94
C ASP A 211 9.48 15.17 -19.50
N ALA A 212 8.56 15.46 -18.59
CA ALA A 212 8.67 15.19 -17.14
C ALA A 212 7.53 14.33 -16.59
N SER A 213 6.60 13.87 -17.46
CA SER A 213 5.47 13.06 -17.00
C SER A 213 5.02 12.01 -18.03
N ALA A 214 4.42 10.92 -17.51
CA ALA A 214 3.83 9.86 -18.30
C ALA A 214 2.63 9.25 -17.57
N ASN A 215 1.64 8.81 -18.34
CA ASN A 215 0.56 7.98 -17.83
C ASN A 215 0.99 6.51 -17.79
N ALA A 216 0.72 5.86 -16.67
CA ALA A 216 0.87 4.42 -16.54
C ALA A 216 -0.50 3.76 -16.37
N THR A 217 -0.76 2.70 -17.12
CA THR A 217 -2.01 1.94 -17.09
C THR A 217 -1.73 0.51 -16.65
N ILE A 218 -2.53 0.00 -15.72
CA ILE A 218 -2.51 -1.39 -15.24
C ILE A 218 -3.93 -1.96 -15.23
N VAL A 219 -4.03 -3.28 -15.38
CA VAL A 219 -5.31 -4.00 -15.39
C VAL A 219 -5.28 -5.15 -14.39
N ASP A 220 -6.34 -5.29 -13.58
CA ASP A 220 -6.61 -6.51 -12.81
C ASP A 220 -8.09 -6.89 -12.93
N GLY A 221 -8.37 -8.00 -13.62
CA GLY A 221 -9.71 -8.43 -13.93
C GLY A 221 -10.52 -7.33 -14.65
N PRO A 222 -11.67 -6.88 -14.09
CA PRO A 222 -12.50 -5.84 -14.68
C PRO A 222 -11.98 -4.41 -14.39
N ILE A 223 -10.97 -4.25 -13.56
CA ILE A 223 -10.48 -2.92 -13.14
C ILE A 223 -9.32 -2.50 -14.04
N THR A 224 -9.50 -1.38 -14.73
CA THR A 224 -8.43 -0.69 -15.45
C THR A 224 -8.14 0.64 -14.76
N LEU A 225 -6.87 0.90 -14.45
CA LEU A 225 -6.42 2.13 -13.81
C LEU A 225 -5.37 2.82 -14.65
N THR A 226 -5.48 4.13 -14.74
CA THR A 226 -4.44 4.99 -15.30
C THR A 226 -4.06 6.05 -14.26
N LEU A 227 -2.78 6.15 -13.93
CA LEU A 227 -2.23 7.15 -13.03
C LEU A 227 -1.18 7.99 -13.77
N LEU A 228 -1.12 9.27 -13.44
CA LEU A 228 -0.11 10.19 -13.94
C LEU A 228 1.11 10.17 -13.02
N PHE A 229 2.25 9.77 -13.56
CA PHE A 229 3.54 9.80 -12.90
C PHE A 229 4.32 11.05 -13.33
N ARG A 230 4.82 11.83 -12.36
CA ARG A 230 5.70 12.96 -12.61
C ARG A 230 7.09 12.67 -12.07
N PHE A 231 8.07 13.05 -12.86
CA PHE A 231 9.49 12.81 -12.60
C PHE A 231 10.20 14.14 -12.32
N ASN A 232 11.12 14.13 -11.37
CA ASN A 232 11.97 15.28 -11.07
C ASN A 232 13.17 15.36 -12.05
N GLU A 233 13.99 16.39 -11.88
CA GLU A 233 15.19 16.61 -12.70
C GLU A 233 16.22 15.46 -12.62
N ALA A 234 16.25 14.71 -11.51
CA ALA A 234 17.08 13.52 -11.36
C ALA A 234 16.49 12.27 -12.04
N GLY A 235 15.32 12.39 -12.69
CA GLY A 235 14.62 11.27 -13.33
C GLY A 235 13.87 10.37 -12.36
N LEU A 236 13.74 10.76 -11.09
CA LEU A 236 13.04 9.98 -10.06
C LEU A 236 11.58 10.39 -9.97
N ILE A 237 10.68 9.46 -9.64
CA ILE A 237 9.26 9.76 -9.45
C ILE A 237 9.09 10.74 -8.29
N ALA A 238 8.58 11.94 -8.58
CA ALA A 238 8.28 12.96 -7.59
C ALA A 238 6.85 12.84 -7.07
N SER A 239 5.89 12.52 -7.95
CA SER A 239 4.51 12.28 -7.56
C SER A 239 3.78 11.29 -8.48
N VAL A 240 2.74 10.70 -7.93
CA VAL A 240 1.77 9.85 -8.63
C VAL A 240 0.38 10.39 -8.36
N ARG A 241 -0.41 10.62 -9.41
CA ARG A 241 -1.72 11.27 -9.31
C ARG A 241 -2.81 10.46 -10.00
N ALA A 242 -3.93 10.31 -9.31
CA ALA A 242 -5.21 9.92 -9.87
C ALA A 242 -6.12 11.15 -10.01
N GLU A 243 -6.73 11.36 -11.16
CA GLU A 243 -7.67 12.46 -11.37
C GLU A 243 -9.01 12.24 -10.67
N SER A 244 -9.33 10.99 -10.33
CA SER A 244 -10.61 10.64 -9.71
C SER A 244 -10.44 9.38 -8.85
N ARG A 245 -10.59 9.56 -7.52
CA ARG A 245 -10.64 8.49 -6.52
C ARG A 245 -11.79 8.77 -5.56
N GLY A 246 -12.52 7.72 -5.16
CA GLY A 246 -13.58 7.82 -4.17
C GLY A 246 -13.04 8.22 -2.79
N ALA A 247 -13.52 9.32 -2.26
CA ALA A 247 -13.24 9.82 -0.92
C ALA A 247 -14.51 9.77 -0.07
N GLY A 248 -14.47 9.15 1.11
CA GLY A 248 -15.58 9.20 2.06
C GLY A 248 -15.73 10.59 2.67
N VAL A 249 -16.92 11.19 2.53
CA VAL A 249 -17.26 12.47 3.15
C VAL A 249 -18.58 12.30 3.91
N GLY A 250 -18.49 12.12 5.21
CA GLY A 250 -19.66 11.78 6.03
C GLY A 250 -20.21 10.40 5.65
N LYS A 251 -21.45 10.36 5.14
CA LYS A 251 -22.09 9.12 4.63
C LYS A 251 -21.97 8.93 3.13
N ASP A 252 -21.44 9.93 2.43
CA ASP A 252 -21.36 9.98 0.98
C ASP A 252 -19.96 9.64 0.48
N MET A 253 -19.87 9.22 -0.78
CA MET A 253 -18.62 9.08 -1.51
C MET A 253 -18.54 10.21 -2.53
N VAL A 254 -17.45 10.97 -2.51
CA VAL A 254 -17.16 12.04 -3.45
C VAL A 254 -15.92 11.69 -4.25
N MET A 255 -15.99 11.87 -5.56
CA MET A 255 -14.83 11.65 -6.43
C MET A 255 -13.92 12.89 -6.39
N LEU A 256 -12.68 12.70 -5.98
CA LEU A 256 -11.69 13.77 -5.85
C LEU A 256 -10.36 13.35 -6.48
N PRO A 257 -9.57 14.30 -7.01
CA PRO A 257 -8.19 14.01 -7.35
C PRO A 257 -7.39 13.65 -6.09
N TRP A 258 -6.52 12.66 -6.26
CA TRP A 258 -5.70 12.10 -5.19
C TRP A 258 -4.23 12.02 -5.65
N GLU A 259 -3.30 12.37 -4.77
CA GLU A 259 -1.89 12.49 -5.11
C GLU A 259 -0.99 11.94 -4.01
N CYS A 260 -0.01 11.14 -4.41
CA CYS A 260 1.12 10.75 -3.58
C CYS A 260 2.36 11.53 -4.01
N SER A 261 3.14 12.02 -3.06
CA SER A 261 4.46 12.60 -3.29
C SER A 261 5.54 11.73 -2.63
N LEU A 262 6.70 11.65 -3.27
CA LEU A 262 7.82 10.82 -2.83
C LEU A 262 9.08 11.65 -2.66
N SER A 263 9.85 11.34 -1.63
CA SER A 263 11.11 12.00 -1.32
C SER A 263 12.07 11.07 -0.58
N ASP A 264 13.25 11.58 -0.24
CA ASP A 264 14.28 10.86 0.52
C ASP A 264 14.68 9.55 -0.17
N TYR A 265 15.13 9.66 -1.42
CA TYR A 265 15.55 8.50 -2.20
C TYR A 265 16.88 7.92 -1.67
N GLN A 266 16.87 6.64 -1.34
CA GLN A 266 18.01 5.91 -0.80
C GLN A 266 18.25 4.62 -1.57
N SER A 267 19.52 4.15 -1.57
CA SER A 267 19.86 2.86 -2.16
C SER A 267 19.39 1.72 -1.26
N HIS A 268 18.64 0.78 -1.83
CA HIS A 268 18.14 -0.42 -1.15
C HIS A 268 18.14 -1.61 -2.12
N ASP A 269 18.82 -2.70 -1.77
CA ASP A 269 18.97 -3.91 -2.61
C ASP A 269 19.34 -3.61 -4.07
N GLY A 270 20.20 -2.61 -4.28
CA GLY A 270 20.70 -2.20 -5.59
C GLY A 270 19.76 -1.27 -6.36
N MET A 271 18.61 -0.92 -5.81
CA MET A 271 17.62 0.00 -6.37
C MET A 271 17.61 1.34 -5.63
N LEU A 272 17.11 2.41 -6.27
CA LEU A 272 16.84 3.70 -5.61
C LEU A 272 15.37 3.79 -5.23
N ILE A 273 15.08 3.89 -3.93
CA ILE A 273 13.73 3.86 -3.37
C ILE A 273 13.45 5.14 -2.58
N GLY A 274 12.31 5.79 -2.84
CA GLY A 274 11.83 6.91 -2.04
C GLY A 274 11.36 6.45 -0.67
N MET A 275 12.08 6.82 0.39
CA MET A 275 11.82 6.33 1.76
C MET A 275 10.74 7.12 2.49
N THR A 276 10.28 8.24 1.92
CA THR A 276 9.22 9.07 2.48
C THR A 276 8.09 9.24 1.47
N GLY A 277 6.87 8.94 1.89
CA GLY A 277 5.64 9.16 1.12
C GLY A 277 4.68 10.09 1.83
N GLU A 278 4.08 11.02 1.10
CA GLU A 278 2.97 11.85 1.55
C GLU A 278 1.78 11.66 0.62
N VAL A 279 0.58 11.54 1.18
CA VAL A 279 -0.65 11.38 0.40
C VAL A 279 -1.63 12.49 0.72
N ALA A 280 -2.26 13.03 -0.32
CA ALA A 280 -3.17 14.16 -0.22
C ALA A 280 -4.41 14.01 -1.10
N TRP A 281 -5.50 14.61 -0.65
CA TRP A 281 -6.64 14.95 -1.49
C TRP A 281 -6.44 16.33 -2.10
N VAL A 282 -6.75 16.48 -3.39
CA VAL A 282 -6.76 17.78 -4.06
C VAL A 282 -8.19 18.26 -4.14
N ARG A 283 -8.48 19.35 -3.47
CA ARG A 283 -9.82 19.96 -3.34
C ARG A 283 -9.84 21.34 -3.99
N PRO A 284 -11.01 21.94 -4.25
CA PRO A 284 -11.07 23.33 -4.76
C PRO A 284 -10.29 24.34 -3.91
N GLY A 285 -10.21 24.10 -2.59
CA GLY A 285 -9.43 24.93 -1.65
C GLY A 285 -7.93 24.60 -1.58
N GLY A 286 -7.44 23.70 -2.42
CA GLY A 286 -6.04 23.30 -2.48
C GLY A 286 -5.79 21.84 -2.06
N ARG A 287 -4.53 21.49 -2.07
CA ARG A 287 -4.02 20.17 -1.69
C ARG A 287 -4.03 20.03 -0.16
N LYS A 288 -4.61 18.96 0.35
CA LYS A 288 -4.64 18.64 1.78
C LYS A 288 -4.06 17.25 2.04
N ALA A 289 -2.87 17.23 2.65
CA ALA A 289 -2.25 15.98 3.07
C ALA A 289 -3.04 15.33 4.22
N TYR A 290 -3.18 14.01 4.17
CA TYR A 290 -3.80 13.23 5.23
C TYR A 290 -2.92 12.08 5.73
N PHE A 291 -1.85 11.75 5.01
CA PHE A 291 -0.92 10.69 5.38
C PHE A 291 0.51 11.15 5.12
N VAL A 292 1.40 10.90 6.06
CA VAL A 292 2.85 11.02 5.89
C VAL A 292 3.49 9.79 6.51
N GLY A 293 4.20 9.00 5.71
CA GLY A 293 4.86 7.77 6.14
C GLY A 293 6.34 7.75 5.79
N HIS A 294 7.12 7.20 6.69
CA HIS A 294 8.55 6.95 6.48
C HIS A 294 8.80 5.44 6.53
N VAL A 295 9.40 4.89 5.50
CA VAL A 295 9.83 3.50 5.46
C VAL A 295 10.93 3.30 6.51
N LYS A 296 10.72 2.37 7.43
CA LYS A 296 11.68 2.00 8.48
C LYS A 296 12.42 0.72 8.15
N LYS A 297 11.72 -0.20 7.49
CA LYS A 297 12.30 -1.44 6.99
C LYS A 297 11.59 -1.83 5.70
N LEU A 298 12.37 -2.31 4.77
CA LEU A 298 11.91 -2.80 3.48
C LEU A 298 12.64 -4.10 3.19
N SER A 299 11.94 -5.10 2.72
CA SER A 299 12.53 -6.38 2.29
C SER A 299 11.77 -6.95 1.12
N TYR A 300 12.48 -7.61 0.23
CA TYR A 300 11.95 -8.19 -0.99
C TYR A 300 12.12 -9.71 -1.03
N GLU A 301 11.15 -10.34 -1.67
CA GLU A 301 11.28 -11.68 -2.22
C GLU A 301 11.36 -11.52 -3.74
N PHE A 302 12.41 -12.05 -4.33
CA PHE A 302 12.64 -11.97 -5.77
C PHE A 302 12.15 -13.22 -6.48
N SER A 303 11.91 -13.08 -7.79
CA SER A 303 11.75 -14.24 -8.68
C SER A 303 12.98 -15.13 -8.60
N PRO A 304 12.83 -16.45 -8.54
CA PRO A 304 13.94 -17.41 -8.57
C PRO A 304 14.69 -17.38 -9.90
#